data_a0039a7ceb2f72fedb2dbaa42375831b
#
_entry.id   a0039a7ceb2f72fedb2dbaa42375831b
#
_cell.length_a   1.000
_cell.length_b   1.000
_cell.length_c   1.000
_cell.angle_alpha   90.00
_cell.angle_beta   90.00
_cell.angle_gamma   90.00
#
_symmetry.space_group_name_H-M   'P 1'
#
loop_
_entity.id
_entity.type
_entity.pdbx_description
1 polymer ?
#
loop_
_entity_poly.entity_id
_entity_poly.type
_entity_poly.pdbx_seq_one_letter_code
_entity_poly.pdbx_strand_id
1 'polypeptide(L)'
;LKIQNIYSYFEVIITCSLNTMELKEAKDRFIHTWGTLSTQWGINRTMSQIHALLLLSEKALNADEIMEQLQISRGNVNMNLRDLISWGLIFKQLIPGERKEYFVAEKDIWKVTRQISRERRRRELTPLLEAMNDIRNGIKDNEEAKDILKIVNDIDAVASLADSTLDLISKEENQWLVNTFTRIHQKG
;
A
#
# COMPACT_ATOMS: atom_id res chain seq x y z
N LEU A 1 51.60 -19.75 -13.69
CA LEU A 1 50.35 -19.66 -14.51
C LEU A 1 49.07 -20.00 -13.73
N LYS A 2 49.11 -20.54 -12.48
CA LYS A 2 47.90 -20.88 -11.69
C LYS A 2 47.48 -19.83 -10.66
N ILE A 3 48.36 -18.89 -10.29
CA ILE A 3 48.06 -17.89 -9.25
C ILE A 3 47.34 -16.67 -9.82
N GLN A 4 47.61 -16.27 -11.05
CA GLN A 4 46.93 -15.15 -11.71
C GLN A 4 45.41 -15.41 -11.99
N ASN A 5 45.03 -16.66 -12.19
CA ASN A 5 43.64 -17.05 -12.38
C ASN A 5 42.81 -16.97 -11.07
N ILE A 6 43.43 -17.15 -9.91
CA ILE A 6 42.74 -17.09 -8.62
C ILE A 6 42.45 -15.62 -8.25
N TYR A 7 43.31 -14.67 -8.55
CA TYR A 7 43.09 -13.25 -8.33
C TYR A 7 41.97 -12.72 -9.22
N SER A 8 41.90 -13.16 -10.48
CA SER A 8 40.78 -12.80 -11.39
C SER A 8 39.42 -13.32 -10.93
N TYR A 9 39.36 -14.54 -10.38
CA TYR A 9 38.12 -15.08 -9.80
C TYR A 9 37.76 -14.34 -8.49
N PHE A 10 38.74 -13.97 -7.66
CA PHE A 10 38.49 -13.19 -6.46
C PHE A 10 38.01 -11.76 -6.78
N GLU A 11 38.57 -11.09 -7.79
CA GLU A 11 38.09 -9.78 -8.24
C GLU A 11 36.68 -9.85 -8.84
N VAL A 12 36.35 -10.89 -9.58
CA VAL A 12 34.97 -11.10 -10.11
C VAL A 12 33.99 -11.40 -8.99
N ILE A 13 34.41 -12.18 -7.98
CA ILE A 13 33.54 -12.49 -6.82
C ILE A 13 33.37 -11.25 -5.93
N ILE A 14 34.44 -10.45 -5.71
CA ILE A 14 34.37 -9.21 -4.94
C ILE A 14 33.56 -8.13 -5.66
N THR A 15 33.69 -8.01 -6.98
CA THR A 15 32.89 -7.08 -7.79
C THR A 15 31.42 -7.53 -7.90
N CYS A 16 31.15 -8.83 -7.86
CA CYS A 16 29.79 -9.36 -7.84
C CYS A 16 29.13 -9.27 -6.44
N SER A 17 29.94 -9.24 -5.36
CA SER A 17 29.45 -9.08 -3.96
C SER A 17 29.20 -7.65 -3.52
N LEU A 18 29.66 -6.64 -4.28
CA LEU A 18 29.50 -5.22 -3.97
C LEU A 18 28.66 -4.51 -5.05
N ASN A 19 27.53 -5.09 -5.45
CA ASN A 19 26.55 -4.36 -6.23
C ASN A 19 25.82 -3.38 -5.31
N THR A 20 26.56 -2.37 -4.80
CA THR A 20 25.97 -1.24 -4.08
C THR A 20 25.15 -0.45 -5.09
N MET A 21 23.83 -0.60 -4.97
CA MET A 21 22.89 0.13 -5.79
C MET A 21 23.01 1.63 -5.49
N GLU A 22 23.12 2.45 -6.52
CA GLU A 22 23.08 3.90 -6.37
C GLU A 22 21.76 4.36 -5.77
N LEU A 23 21.81 5.39 -4.90
CA LEU A 23 20.61 5.89 -4.19
C LEU A 23 19.46 6.22 -5.12
N LYS A 24 19.76 6.80 -6.29
CA LYS A 24 18.74 7.11 -7.30
C LYS A 24 18.07 5.84 -7.82
N GLU A 25 18.87 4.85 -8.19
CA GLU A 25 18.38 3.55 -8.67
C GLU A 25 17.52 2.85 -7.61
N ALA A 26 17.95 2.90 -6.34
CA ALA A 26 17.18 2.34 -5.23
C ALA A 26 15.81 3.01 -5.06
N LYS A 27 15.74 4.34 -5.18
CA LYS A 27 14.49 5.10 -5.15
C LYS A 27 13.58 4.74 -6.32
N ASP A 28 14.11 4.73 -7.53
CA ASP A 28 13.35 4.40 -8.74
C ASP A 28 12.81 2.97 -8.68
N ARG A 29 13.63 2.01 -8.23
CA ARG A 29 13.24 0.62 -8.03
C ARG A 29 12.15 0.46 -6.97
N PHE A 30 12.27 1.19 -5.86
CA PHE A 30 11.24 1.18 -4.82
C PHE A 30 9.90 1.69 -5.35
N ILE A 31 9.88 2.86 -6.02
CA ILE A 31 8.67 3.46 -6.60
C ILE A 31 8.01 2.49 -7.60
N HIS A 32 8.82 1.89 -8.48
CA HIS A 32 8.32 0.94 -9.47
C HIS A 32 7.72 -0.31 -8.79
N THR A 33 8.46 -0.91 -7.84
CA THR A 33 8.03 -2.12 -7.13
C THR A 33 6.76 -1.86 -6.33
N TRP A 34 6.70 -0.75 -5.58
CA TRP A 34 5.54 -0.35 -4.80
C TRP A 34 4.29 -0.18 -5.68
N GLY A 35 4.45 0.48 -6.84
CA GLY A 35 3.37 0.63 -7.81
C GLY A 35 2.91 -0.71 -8.41
N THR A 36 3.84 -1.61 -8.70
CA THR A 36 3.51 -2.92 -9.30
C THR A 36 2.82 -3.85 -8.30
N LEU A 37 3.33 -3.96 -7.08
CA LEU A 37 2.71 -4.79 -6.03
C LEU A 37 1.31 -4.29 -5.66
N SER A 38 1.11 -2.99 -5.63
CA SER A 38 -0.18 -2.38 -5.30
C SER A 38 -1.28 -2.75 -6.30
N THR A 39 -0.94 -2.93 -7.58
CA THR A 39 -1.94 -3.35 -8.59
C THR A 39 -2.45 -4.76 -8.35
N GLN A 40 -1.62 -5.65 -7.82
CA GLN A 40 -2.05 -7.00 -7.42
C GLN A 40 -3.07 -6.97 -6.28
N TRP A 41 -3.08 -5.88 -5.53
CA TRP A 41 -4.03 -5.64 -4.43
C TRP A 41 -5.20 -4.73 -4.83
N GLY A 42 -5.39 -4.48 -6.13
CA GLY A 42 -6.49 -3.66 -6.64
C GLY A 42 -6.31 -2.14 -6.45
N ILE A 43 -5.11 -1.68 -6.08
CA ILE A 43 -4.82 -0.25 -5.93
C ILE A 43 -4.26 0.30 -7.25
N ASN A 44 -4.66 1.51 -7.62
CA ASN A 44 -4.15 2.18 -8.81
C ASN A 44 -2.62 2.33 -8.76
N ARG A 45 -1.93 1.86 -9.82
CA ARG A 45 -0.47 1.92 -9.92
C ARG A 45 0.08 3.33 -9.75
N THR A 46 -0.50 4.31 -10.43
CA THR A 46 -0.04 5.70 -10.37
C THR A 46 -0.22 6.30 -8.98
N MET A 47 -1.36 6.02 -8.33
CA MET A 47 -1.62 6.40 -6.94
C MET A 47 -0.50 5.90 -6.01
N SER A 48 -0.13 4.64 -6.16
CA SER A 48 0.92 4.01 -5.34
C SER A 48 2.31 4.54 -5.67
N GLN A 49 2.60 4.87 -6.92
CA GLN A 49 3.88 5.49 -7.31
C GLN A 49 4.02 6.91 -6.74
N ILE A 50 2.94 7.72 -6.76
CA ILE A 50 2.93 9.05 -6.12
C ILE A 50 3.12 8.91 -4.60
N HIS A 51 2.44 7.97 -3.96
CA HIS A 51 2.63 7.71 -2.52
C HIS A 51 4.07 7.31 -2.21
N ALA A 52 4.66 6.38 -2.98
CA ALA A 52 6.05 5.94 -2.82
C ALA A 52 7.04 7.09 -2.99
N LEU A 53 6.85 7.94 -4.00
CA LEU A 53 7.67 9.12 -4.23
C LEU A 53 7.62 10.06 -3.02
N LEU A 54 6.43 10.36 -2.52
CA LEU A 54 6.24 11.22 -1.35
C LEU A 54 6.78 10.57 -0.06
N LEU A 55 6.69 9.24 0.09
CA LEU A 55 7.31 8.50 1.20
C LEU A 55 8.83 8.66 1.23
N LEU A 56 9.48 8.64 0.06
CA LEU A 56 10.94 8.76 -0.06
C LEU A 56 11.43 10.22 -0.09
N SER A 57 10.53 11.18 -0.30
CA SER A 57 10.90 12.59 -0.35
C SER A 57 11.15 13.16 1.03
N GLU A 58 12.27 13.87 1.22
CA GLU A 58 12.60 14.56 2.48
C GLU A 58 11.82 15.87 2.63
N LYS A 59 11.41 16.46 1.51
CA LYS A 59 10.66 17.72 1.45
C LYS A 59 9.28 17.51 0.84
N ALA A 60 8.38 18.46 1.10
CA ALA A 60 7.09 18.51 0.44
C ALA A 60 7.27 18.74 -1.07
N LEU A 61 6.48 18.07 -1.90
CA LEU A 61 6.48 18.23 -3.35
C LEU A 61 5.15 18.82 -3.80
N ASN A 62 5.21 19.69 -4.82
CA ASN A 62 4.02 20.17 -5.51
C ASN A 62 3.65 19.25 -6.70
N ALA A 63 2.47 19.47 -7.28
CA ALA A 63 1.97 18.64 -8.37
C ALA A 63 2.88 18.67 -9.64
N ASP A 64 3.54 19.80 -9.91
CA ASP A 64 4.44 19.94 -11.07
C ASP A 64 5.70 19.08 -10.87
N GLU A 65 6.28 19.10 -9.67
CA GLU A 65 7.46 18.29 -9.32
C GLU A 65 7.14 16.79 -9.38
N ILE A 66 5.96 16.38 -8.91
CA ILE A 66 5.50 14.98 -8.98
C ILE A 66 5.30 14.55 -10.44
N MET A 67 4.67 15.41 -11.25
CA MET A 67 4.46 15.19 -12.67
C MET A 67 5.78 14.98 -13.40
N GLU A 68 6.77 15.83 -13.13
CA GLU A 68 8.09 15.76 -13.75
C GLU A 68 8.86 14.49 -13.35
N GLN A 69 8.88 14.16 -12.04
CA GLN A 69 9.63 13.01 -11.54
C GLN A 69 9.04 11.66 -11.98
N LEU A 70 7.72 11.55 -12.07
CA LEU A 70 7.04 10.31 -12.48
C LEU A 70 6.69 10.26 -13.97
N GLN A 71 6.92 11.34 -14.72
CA GLN A 71 6.61 11.45 -16.16
C GLN A 71 5.13 11.13 -16.47
N ILE A 72 4.20 11.67 -15.65
CA ILE A 72 2.77 11.47 -15.78
C ILE A 72 2.03 12.80 -16.00
N SER A 73 0.82 12.73 -16.58
CA SER A 73 0.03 13.93 -16.86
C SER A 73 -0.48 14.63 -15.60
N ARG A 74 -0.68 15.96 -15.68
CA ARG A 74 -1.23 16.78 -14.60
C ARG A 74 -2.59 16.28 -14.10
N GLY A 75 -3.47 15.87 -15.02
CA GLY A 75 -4.78 15.32 -14.66
C GLY A 75 -4.66 14.06 -13.82
N ASN A 76 -3.74 13.17 -14.19
CA ASN A 76 -3.47 11.94 -13.47
C ASN A 76 -2.88 12.23 -12.07
N VAL A 77 -1.92 13.17 -11.95
CA VAL A 77 -1.39 13.60 -10.65
C VAL A 77 -2.51 14.11 -9.75
N ASN A 78 -3.31 15.07 -10.22
CA ASN A 78 -4.34 15.72 -9.41
C ASN A 78 -5.44 14.74 -8.95
N MET A 79 -5.83 13.79 -9.79
CA MET A 79 -6.79 12.76 -9.43
C MET A 79 -6.25 11.88 -8.29
N ASN A 80 -5.05 11.35 -8.47
CA ASN A 80 -4.45 10.44 -7.48
C ASN A 80 -4.05 11.15 -6.18
N LEU A 81 -3.67 12.43 -6.21
CA LEU A 81 -3.45 13.22 -4.99
C LEU A 81 -4.74 13.37 -4.16
N ARG A 82 -5.89 13.61 -4.81
CA ARG A 82 -7.18 13.65 -4.10
C ARG A 82 -7.52 12.31 -3.46
N ASP A 83 -7.28 11.22 -4.19
CA ASP A 83 -7.50 9.88 -3.65
C ASP A 83 -6.59 9.59 -2.45
N LEU A 84 -5.30 9.90 -2.55
CA LEU A 84 -4.35 9.73 -1.45
C LEU A 84 -4.71 10.58 -0.22
N ILE A 85 -5.20 11.82 -0.42
CA ILE A 85 -5.71 12.67 0.66
C ILE A 85 -6.96 12.04 1.27
N SER A 86 -7.90 11.56 0.43
CA SER A 86 -9.14 10.94 0.92
C SER A 86 -8.87 9.67 1.72
N TRP A 87 -7.77 8.96 1.42
CA TRP A 87 -7.29 7.81 2.17
C TRP A 87 -6.50 8.20 3.43
N GLY A 88 -6.18 9.49 3.62
CA GLY A 88 -5.36 9.94 4.74
C GLY A 88 -3.90 9.49 4.69
N LEU A 89 -3.38 9.16 3.51
CA LEU A 89 -2.00 8.71 3.29
C LEU A 89 -1.04 9.86 3.02
N ILE A 90 -1.56 10.99 2.54
CA ILE A 90 -0.81 12.23 2.32
C ILE A 90 -1.58 13.44 2.87
N PHE A 91 -0.85 14.51 3.12
CA PHE A 91 -1.39 15.76 3.65
C PHE A 91 -0.91 16.94 2.83
N LYS A 92 -1.74 18.01 2.78
CA LYS A 92 -1.31 19.29 2.23
C LYS A 92 -0.44 20.01 3.26
N GLN A 93 0.67 20.57 2.80
CA GLN A 93 1.55 21.42 3.57
C GLN A 93 1.56 22.83 2.97
N LEU A 94 1.25 23.82 3.78
CA LEU A 94 1.36 25.22 3.39
C LEU A 94 2.81 25.68 3.54
N ILE A 95 3.36 26.30 2.50
CA ILE A 95 4.68 26.92 2.53
C ILE A 95 4.47 28.44 2.46
N PRO A 96 4.87 29.20 3.48
CA PRO A 96 4.71 30.66 3.48
C PRO A 96 5.35 31.30 2.25
N GLY A 97 4.62 32.19 1.58
CA GLY A 97 5.09 32.87 0.37
C GLY A 97 4.84 32.10 -0.94
N GLU A 98 4.48 30.82 -0.90
CA GLU A 98 4.16 30.02 -2.05
C GLU A 98 2.65 30.00 -2.35
N ARG A 99 2.29 30.05 -3.64
CA ARG A 99 0.89 29.96 -4.10
C ARG A 99 0.50 28.52 -4.46
N LYS A 100 1.49 27.62 -4.61
CA LYS A 100 1.27 26.22 -4.96
C LYS A 100 0.92 25.40 -3.73
N GLU A 101 0.12 24.36 -3.92
CA GLU A 101 -0.12 23.35 -2.90
C GLU A 101 1.04 22.36 -2.89
N TYR A 102 1.55 22.06 -1.70
CA TYR A 102 2.58 21.07 -1.47
C TYR A 102 2.01 19.88 -0.71
N PHE A 103 2.59 18.70 -0.93
CA PHE A 103 2.11 17.43 -0.40
C PHE A 103 3.23 16.69 0.31
N VAL A 104 2.89 16.08 1.43
CA VAL A 104 3.78 15.21 2.23
C VAL A 104 3.05 13.90 2.54
N ALA A 105 3.78 12.78 2.57
CA ALA A 105 3.22 11.50 3.00
C ALA A 105 3.36 11.32 4.52
N GLU A 106 2.44 10.56 5.13
CA GLU A 106 2.67 9.96 6.44
C GLU A 106 3.88 9.04 6.35
N LYS A 107 4.87 9.24 7.21
CA LYS A 107 6.14 8.49 7.20
C LYS A 107 6.12 7.28 8.11
N ASP A 108 5.22 7.25 9.07
CA ASP A 108 5.02 6.10 9.94
C ASP A 108 4.28 5.00 9.17
N ILE A 109 5.01 3.98 8.75
CA ILE A 109 4.49 2.86 7.97
C ILE A 109 3.36 2.12 8.70
N TRP A 110 3.36 2.09 10.02
CA TRP A 110 2.29 1.48 10.80
C TRP A 110 1.00 2.31 10.75
N LYS A 111 1.10 3.65 10.76
CA LYS A 111 -0.04 4.52 10.52
C LYS A 111 -0.57 4.36 9.10
N VAL A 112 0.32 4.28 8.11
CA VAL A 112 -0.04 4.00 6.70
C VAL A 112 -0.79 2.67 6.60
N THR A 113 -0.27 1.60 7.23
CA THR A 113 -0.91 0.28 7.22
C THR A 113 -2.30 0.31 7.86
N ARG A 114 -2.45 0.96 9.02
CA ARG A 114 -3.74 1.13 9.69
C ARG A 114 -4.73 1.88 8.82
N GLN A 115 -4.29 2.94 8.16
CA GLN A 115 -5.16 3.74 7.31
C GLN A 115 -5.61 2.97 6.06
N ILE A 116 -4.71 2.22 5.42
CA ILE A 116 -5.05 1.34 4.30
C ILE A 116 -6.06 0.28 4.74
N SER A 117 -5.86 -0.34 5.92
CA SER A 117 -6.80 -1.33 6.46
C SER A 117 -8.20 -0.76 6.69
N ARG A 118 -8.30 0.46 7.24
CA ARG A 118 -9.59 1.17 7.43
C ARG A 118 -10.29 1.44 6.09
N GLU A 119 -9.53 1.93 5.09
CA GLU A 119 -10.09 2.23 3.77
C GLU A 119 -10.57 0.98 3.03
N ARG A 120 -9.86 -0.15 3.15
CA ARG A 120 -10.30 -1.43 2.60
C ARG A 120 -11.58 -1.93 3.25
N ARG A 121 -11.66 -1.89 4.58
CA ARG A 121 -12.90 -2.24 5.29
C ARG A 121 -14.06 -1.41 4.78
N ARG A 122 -13.90 -0.09 4.75
CA ARG A 122 -14.95 0.85 4.35
C ARG A 122 -15.39 0.69 2.90
N ARG A 123 -14.48 0.42 1.98
CA ARG A 123 -14.76 0.40 0.53
C ARG A 123 -15.11 -0.98 0.00
N GLU A 124 -14.57 -2.03 0.58
CA GLU A 124 -14.68 -3.39 0.05
C GLU A 124 -15.55 -4.28 0.94
N LEU A 125 -15.27 -4.34 2.24
CA LEU A 125 -15.94 -5.30 3.13
C LEU A 125 -17.29 -4.80 3.63
N THR A 126 -17.40 -3.54 4.06
CA THR A 126 -18.68 -3.00 4.55
C THR A 126 -19.80 -3.13 3.51
N PRO A 127 -19.65 -2.69 2.24
CA PRO A 127 -20.70 -2.85 1.24
C PRO A 127 -20.99 -4.32 0.92
N LEU A 128 -20.00 -5.20 0.96
CA LEU A 128 -20.21 -6.64 0.76
C LEU A 128 -21.05 -7.25 1.87
N LEU A 129 -20.73 -6.97 3.13
CA LEU A 129 -21.48 -7.46 4.29
C LEU A 129 -22.92 -6.93 4.30
N GLU A 130 -23.12 -5.64 3.97
CA GLU A 130 -24.44 -5.05 3.80
C GLU A 130 -25.23 -5.77 2.71
N ALA A 131 -24.64 -6.01 1.53
CA ALA A 131 -25.30 -6.73 0.44
C ALA A 131 -25.64 -8.18 0.82
N MET A 132 -24.76 -8.90 1.54
CA MET A 132 -25.05 -10.25 2.01
C MET A 132 -26.22 -10.26 2.99
N ASN A 133 -26.26 -9.29 3.91
CA ASN A 133 -27.36 -9.13 4.85
C ASN A 133 -28.70 -8.82 4.16
N ASP A 134 -28.71 -7.93 3.17
CA ASP A 134 -29.89 -7.57 2.41
C ASP A 134 -30.45 -8.77 1.64
N ILE A 135 -29.59 -9.57 0.99
CA ILE A 135 -30.01 -10.81 0.31
C ILE A 135 -30.60 -11.79 1.31
N ARG A 136 -29.97 -12.00 2.47
CA ARG A 136 -30.43 -12.91 3.50
C ARG A 136 -31.82 -12.55 4.02
N ASN A 137 -32.07 -11.25 4.22
CA ASN A 137 -33.33 -10.74 4.75
C ASN A 137 -34.42 -10.59 3.67
N GLY A 138 -34.04 -10.44 2.41
CA GLY A 138 -34.97 -10.21 1.30
C GLY A 138 -35.46 -11.48 0.60
N ILE A 139 -34.73 -12.59 0.69
CA ILE A 139 -35.10 -13.82 0.03
C ILE A 139 -36.26 -14.53 0.75
N LYS A 140 -37.25 -14.98 0.00
CA LYS A 140 -38.36 -15.80 0.58
C LYS A 140 -37.83 -17.20 0.86
N ASP A 141 -38.13 -17.71 2.03
CA ASP A 141 -37.73 -19.06 2.45
C ASP A 141 -38.48 -20.11 1.63
N ASN A 142 -37.74 -20.83 0.77
CA ASN A 142 -38.20 -21.97 -0.02
C ASN A 142 -37.02 -22.90 -0.32
N GLU A 143 -37.29 -24.07 -0.92
CA GLU A 143 -36.23 -25.06 -1.20
C GLU A 143 -35.15 -24.51 -2.14
N GLU A 144 -35.52 -23.71 -3.15
CA GLU A 144 -34.59 -23.09 -4.10
C GLU A 144 -33.70 -22.03 -3.45
N ALA A 145 -34.18 -21.37 -2.40
CA ALA A 145 -33.43 -20.35 -1.66
C ALA A 145 -32.34 -20.96 -0.76
N LYS A 146 -32.45 -22.22 -0.36
CA LYS A 146 -31.50 -22.86 0.58
C LYS A 146 -30.08 -22.87 0.07
N ASP A 147 -29.88 -23.19 -1.22
CA ASP A 147 -28.54 -23.24 -1.82
C ASP A 147 -27.93 -21.84 -1.91
N ILE A 148 -28.76 -20.83 -2.28
CA ILE A 148 -28.35 -19.44 -2.33
C ILE A 148 -27.98 -18.94 -0.94
N LEU A 149 -28.83 -19.18 0.07
CA LEU A 149 -28.60 -18.78 1.46
C LEU A 149 -27.33 -19.42 2.04
N LYS A 150 -27.04 -20.69 1.67
CA LYS A 150 -25.79 -21.33 2.07
C LYS A 150 -24.58 -20.57 1.54
N ILE A 151 -24.55 -20.25 0.24
CA ILE A 151 -23.45 -19.49 -0.38
C ILE A 151 -23.32 -18.10 0.24
N VAL A 152 -24.45 -17.39 0.43
CA VAL A 152 -24.47 -16.07 1.09
C VAL A 152 -23.88 -16.14 2.49
N ASN A 153 -24.26 -17.14 3.29
CA ASN A 153 -23.74 -17.31 4.64
C ASN A 153 -22.24 -17.66 4.66
N ASP A 154 -21.77 -18.50 3.71
CA ASP A 154 -20.36 -18.83 3.59
C ASP A 154 -19.51 -17.60 3.20
N ILE A 155 -20.00 -16.78 2.27
CA ILE A 155 -19.35 -15.50 1.87
C ILE A 155 -19.34 -14.54 3.06
N ASP A 156 -20.47 -14.38 3.77
CA ASP A 156 -20.58 -13.51 4.92
C ASP A 156 -19.60 -13.92 6.04
N ALA A 157 -19.47 -15.22 6.30
CA ALA A 157 -18.51 -15.72 7.30
C ALA A 157 -17.05 -15.38 6.95
N VAL A 158 -16.65 -15.57 5.67
CA VAL A 158 -15.30 -15.23 5.20
C VAL A 158 -15.07 -13.72 5.23
N ALA A 159 -16.04 -12.92 4.77
CA ALA A 159 -15.95 -11.46 4.77
C ALA A 159 -15.88 -10.91 6.20
N SER A 160 -16.68 -11.45 7.13
CA SER A 160 -16.67 -11.07 8.55
C SER A 160 -15.33 -11.39 9.23
N LEU A 161 -14.71 -12.53 8.88
CA LEU A 161 -13.37 -12.87 9.38
C LEU A 161 -12.32 -11.88 8.84
N ALA A 162 -12.38 -11.56 7.56
CA ALA A 162 -11.47 -10.56 6.95
C ALA A 162 -11.68 -9.18 7.58
N ASP A 163 -12.94 -8.74 7.79
CA ASP A 163 -13.26 -7.47 8.43
C ASP A 163 -12.71 -7.40 9.85
N SER A 164 -12.92 -8.43 10.65
CA SER A 164 -12.40 -8.52 12.02
C SER A 164 -10.87 -8.46 12.05
N THR A 165 -10.21 -9.13 11.11
CA THR A 165 -8.74 -9.13 11.01
C THR A 165 -8.22 -7.73 10.68
N LEU A 166 -8.81 -7.05 9.69
CA LEU A 166 -8.44 -5.68 9.35
C LEU A 166 -8.79 -4.69 10.46
N ASP A 167 -9.87 -4.91 11.22
CA ASP A 167 -10.22 -4.12 12.38
C ASP A 167 -9.13 -4.20 13.47
N LEU A 168 -8.65 -5.41 13.77
CA LEU A 168 -7.54 -5.61 14.71
C LEU A 168 -6.28 -4.84 14.31
N ILE A 169 -5.92 -4.87 13.02
CA ILE A 169 -4.75 -4.15 12.50
C ILE A 169 -4.97 -2.63 12.55
N SER A 170 -6.21 -2.16 12.35
CA SER A 170 -6.54 -0.74 12.26
C SER A 170 -6.53 0.00 13.60
N LYS A 171 -6.55 -0.70 14.73
CA LYS A 171 -6.60 -0.13 16.10
C LYS A 171 -5.20 0.13 16.64
N GLU A 172 -4.99 1.33 17.19
CA GLU A 172 -3.71 1.70 17.82
C GLU A 172 -3.40 0.86 19.07
N GLU A 173 -4.43 0.48 19.80
CA GLU A 173 -4.32 -0.36 21.01
C GLU A 173 -3.65 -1.71 20.74
N ASN A 174 -3.72 -2.19 19.50
CA ASN A 174 -3.15 -3.47 19.08
C ASN A 174 -1.72 -3.37 18.54
N GLN A 175 -1.05 -2.22 18.68
CA GLN A 175 0.35 -2.04 18.27
C GLN A 175 1.30 -3.10 18.85
N TRP A 176 0.99 -3.60 20.04
CA TRP A 176 1.76 -4.66 20.69
C TRP A 176 1.71 -6.00 19.92
N LEU A 177 0.58 -6.35 19.30
CA LEU A 177 0.46 -7.54 18.46
C LEU A 177 1.42 -7.45 17.28
N VAL A 178 1.38 -6.31 16.58
CA VAL A 178 2.25 -6.05 15.45
C VAL A 178 3.72 -6.12 15.86
N ASN A 179 4.09 -5.49 16.96
CA ASN A 179 5.46 -5.51 17.49
C ASN A 179 5.89 -6.94 17.89
N THR A 180 4.96 -7.77 18.36
CA THR A 180 5.24 -9.17 18.71
C THR A 180 5.53 -9.99 17.45
N PHE A 181 4.70 -9.87 16.41
CA PHE A 181 4.92 -10.56 15.13
C PHE A 181 6.22 -10.12 14.46
N THR A 182 6.56 -8.84 14.50
CA THR A 182 7.81 -8.32 13.91
C THR A 182 9.04 -8.87 14.63
N ARG A 183 9.00 -8.99 15.96
CA ARG A 183 10.09 -9.57 16.75
C ARG A 183 10.31 -11.06 16.48
N ILE A 184 9.25 -11.81 16.21
CA ILE A 184 9.34 -13.24 15.88
C ILE A 184 10.04 -13.39 14.51
N HIS A 185 9.70 -12.53 13.54
CA HIS A 185 10.29 -12.60 12.19
C HIS A 185 11.73 -12.10 12.08
N GLN A 186 12.20 -11.27 13.00
CA GLN A 186 13.59 -10.78 13.04
C GLN A 186 14.57 -11.74 13.72
N LYS A 187 14.07 -12.82 14.32
CA LYS A 187 14.89 -13.83 15.01
C LYS A 187 15.06 -15.15 14.22
N GLY A 188 14.49 -15.25 13.03
CA GLY A 188 14.66 -16.34 12.08
C GLY A 188 15.51 -15.91 10.89
#